data_c1eaccf7fab966d6616b4a466cebd077
#
_entry.id   c1eaccf7fab966d6616b4a466cebd077
#
_cell.length_a   1.000
_cell.length_b   1.000
_cell.length_c   1.000
_cell.angle_alpha   90.00
_cell.angle_beta   90.00
_cell.angle_gamma   90.00
#
_symmetry.space_group_name_H-M   'P 1'
#
loop_
_entity.id
_entity.type
_entity.pdbx_description
1 polymer ?
#
loop_
_entity_poly.entity_id
_entity_poly.type
_entity_poly.pdbx_seq_one_letter_code
_entity_poly.pdbx_strand_id
1 'polypeptide(L)'
;EVVRILERVRPWVLFIESVKGIAREHQRFENDLWERGYTLKPGIITDASSLGAPHSRERYWAIAYAHEKGEPSSAQYDETPLLPSIENCFWWETDPRLLGVDDGVADRVDRFRLEAIGDGQVPLQMAAAFVLLCKMGQKP
;
A
#
# COMPACT_ATOMS: atom_id res chain seq x y z
N GLU A 1 -9.05 14.54 2.40
CA GLU A 1 -9.70 13.92 1.23
C GLU A 1 -10.24 12.52 1.56
N VAL A 2 -9.45 11.62 2.16
CA VAL A 2 -9.90 10.26 2.54
C VAL A 2 -11.19 10.29 3.35
N VAL A 3 -11.25 11.12 4.38
CA VAL A 3 -12.44 11.29 5.24
C VAL A 3 -13.67 11.72 4.44
N ARG A 4 -13.52 12.66 3.52
CA ARG A 4 -14.62 13.12 2.65
C ARG A 4 -15.18 12.00 1.76
N ILE A 5 -14.31 11.18 1.20
CA ILE A 5 -14.71 10.02 0.39
C ILE A 5 -15.42 9.00 1.27
N LEU A 6 -14.87 8.70 2.43
CA LEU A 6 -15.42 7.76 3.39
C LEU A 6 -16.84 8.13 3.82
N GLU A 7 -17.10 9.39 4.14
CA GLU A 7 -18.43 9.88 4.53
C GLU A 7 -19.48 9.72 3.42
N ARG A 8 -19.05 9.82 2.15
CA ARG A 8 -19.92 9.72 0.99
C ARG A 8 -20.16 8.27 0.55
N VAL A 9 -19.11 7.45 0.55
CA VAL A 9 -19.15 6.07 0.00
C VAL A 9 -19.56 5.05 1.04
N ARG A 10 -19.22 5.28 2.32
CA ARG A 10 -19.47 4.34 3.43
C ARG A 10 -19.02 2.91 3.11
N PRO A 11 -17.77 2.69 2.71
CA PRO A 11 -17.31 1.34 2.35
C PRO A 11 -17.25 0.44 3.57
N TRP A 12 -17.39 -0.87 3.38
CA TRP A 12 -17.16 -1.82 4.47
C TRP A 12 -15.70 -1.84 4.91
N VAL A 13 -14.78 -1.88 3.94
CA VAL A 13 -13.34 -1.94 4.15
C VAL A 13 -12.68 -0.78 3.43
N LEU A 14 -11.75 -0.15 4.10
CA LEU A 14 -10.89 0.90 3.57
C LEU A 14 -9.44 0.42 3.62
N PHE A 15 -8.81 0.25 2.47
CA PHE A 15 -7.39 -0.06 2.35
C PHE A 15 -6.65 1.20 1.91
N ILE A 16 -5.62 1.56 2.66
CA ILE A 16 -4.98 2.86 2.58
C ILE A 16 -3.51 2.68 2.26
N GLU A 17 -3.04 3.38 1.25
CA GLU A 17 -1.62 3.55 0.95
C GLU A 17 -1.23 5.02 1.14
N SER A 18 -0.03 5.22 1.68
CA SER A 18 0.56 6.56 1.77
C SER A 18 2.08 6.49 1.86
N VAL A 19 2.72 7.67 1.83
CA VAL A 19 4.15 7.79 2.12
C VAL A 19 4.43 7.40 3.57
N LYS A 20 5.60 6.83 3.85
CA LYS A 20 5.96 6.35 5.20
C LYS A 20 5.82 7.43 6.29
N GLY A 21 6.00 8.69 5.95
CA GLY A 21 5.89 9.81 6.89
C GLY A 21 4.54 9.91 7.58
N ILE A 22 3.46 9.46 6.94
CA ILE A 22 2.10 9.47 7.50
C ILE A 22 1.94 8.55 8.72
N ALA A 23 2.85 7.60 8.91
CA ALA A 23 2.82 6.72 10.08
C ALA A 23 2.85 7.49 11.41
N ARG A 24 3.42 8.69 11.41
CA ARG A 24 3.45 9.58 12.58
C ARG A 24 2.07 10.14 12.92
N GLU A 25 1.19 10.23 11.95
CA GLU A 25 -0.18 10.73 12.09
C GLU A 25 -1.19 9.60 12.34
N HIS A 26 -0.71 8.35 12.50
CA HIS A 26 -1.58 7.17 12.64
C HIS A 26 -2.64 7.36 13.72
N GLN A 27 -2.24 7.81 14.92
CA GLN A 27 -3.16 8.00 16.05
C GLN A 27 -4.25 9.05 15.75
N ARG A 28 -3.88 10.15 15.11
CA ARG A 28 -4.84 11.16 14.69
C ARG A 28 -5.83 10.61 13.68
N PHE A 29 -5.32 9.85 12.71
CA PHE A 29 -6.14 9.25 11.67
C PHE A 29 -7.05 8.15 12.24
N GLU A 30 -6.57 7.39 13.21
CA GLU A 30 -7.38 6.42 13.96
C GLU A 30 -8.56 7.09 14.66
N ASN A 31 -8.32 8.21 15.36
CA ASN A 31 -9.37 8.97 16.03
C ASN A 31 -10.40 9.52 15.02
N ASP A 32 -9.95 10.10 13.91
CA ASP A 32 -10.80 10.62 12.86
C ASP A 32 -11.70 9.54 12.23
N LEU A 33 -11.20 8.33 12.08
CA LEU A 33 -11.95 7.18 11.57
C LEU A 33 -12.91 6.62 12.62
N TRP A 34 -12.47 6.53 13.87
CA TRP A 34 -13.29 6.03 14.98
C TRP A 34 -14.57 6.86 15.18
N GLU A 35 -14.45 8.18 15.16
CA GLU A 35 -15.61 9.09 15.24
C GLU A 35 -16.64 8.87 14.12
N ARG A 36 -16.22 8.25 13.01
CA ARG A 36 -17.06 7.95 11.84
C ARG A 36 -17.53 6.50 11.77
N GLY A 37 -17.28 5.74 12.83
CA GLY A 37 -17.72 4.36 12.94
C GLY A 37 -16.82 3.35 12.25
N TYR A 38 -15.49 3.64 12.19
CA TYR A 38 -14.50 2.73 11.62
C TYR A 38 -13.40 2.41 12.62
N THR A 39 -12.97 1.16 12.63
CA THR A 39 -11.79 0.72 13.38
C THR A 39 -10.59 0.65 12.43
N LEU A 40 -9.52 1.39 12.73
CA LEU A 40 -8.25 1.31 12.03
C LEU A 40 -7.36 0.26 12.70
N LYS A 41 -6.83 -0.69 11.94
CA LYS A 41 -5.82 -1.64 12.43
C LYS A 41 -4.43 -0.96 12.46
N PRO A 42 -3.51 -1.48 13.29
CA PRO A 42 -2.12 -1.02 13.27
C PRO A 42 -1.56 -1.04 11.85
N GLY A 43 -0.97 0.06 11.41
CA GLY A 43 -0.40 0.17 10.08
C GLY A 43 0.97 -0.51 9.99
N ILE A 44 1.37 -0.87 8.77
CA ILE A 44 2.68 -1.43 8.46
C ILE A 44 3.41 -0.56 7.43
N ILE A 45 4.74 -0.65 7.44
CA ILE A 45 5.56 -0.08 6.38
C ILE A 45 6.21 -1.24 5.64
N THR A 46 6.08 -1.24 4.33
CA THR A 46 6.77 -2.19 3.46
C THR A 46 7.67 -1.45 2.48
N ASP A 47 8.71 -2.12 2.00
CA ASP A 47 9.57 -1.62 0.93
C ASP A 47 9.48 -2.54 -0.29
N ALA A 48 9.39 -1.96 -1.48
CA ALA A 48 9.35 -2.72 -2.73
C ALA A 48 10.61 -3.58 -2.91
N SER A 49 11.78 -3.12 -2.46
CA SER A 49 13.04 -3.86 -2.50
C SER A 49 12.97 -5.18 -1.71
N SER A 50 12.21 -5.22 -0.62
CA SER A 50 11.98 -6.45 0.16
C SER A 50 11.20 -7.53 -0.61
N LEU A 51 10.59 -7.15 -1.72
CA LEU A 51 9.83 -8.03 -2.62
C LEU A 51 10.56 -8.24 -3.95
N GLY A 52 11.87 -7.95 -4.00
CA GLY A 52 12.71 -8.18 -5.16
C GLY A 52 12.72 -7.03 -6.18
N ALA A 53 12.08 -5.88 -5.90
CA ALA A 53 12.16 -4.73 -6.78
C ALA A 53 13.58 -4.13 -6.79
N PRO A 54 14.11 -3.68 -7.94
CA PRO A 54 15.45 -3.10 -8.04
C PRO A 54 15.52 -1.67 -7.50
N HIS A 55 14.48 -1.20 -6.82
CA HIS A 55 14.41 0.13 -6.22
C HIS A 55 13.76 0.07 -4.83
N SER A 56 14.16 0.97 -3.96
CA SER A 56 13.50 1.17 -2.67
C SER A 56 12.27 2.04 -2.87
N ARG A 57 11.14 1.58 -2.32
CA ARG A 57 9.89 2.32 -2.28
C ARG A 57 9.16 1.99 -0.98
N GLU A 58 9.49 2.71 0.07
CA GLU A 58 8.82 2.55 1.35
C GLU A 58 7.43 3.18 1.31
N ARG A 59 6.41 2.39 1.67
CA ARG A 59 5.02 2.82 1.76
C ARG A 59 4.40 2.37 3.06
N TYR A 60 3.62 3.27 3.63
CA TYR A 60 2.74 2.98 4.76
C TYR A 60 1.42 2.42 4.24
N TRP A 61 0.95 1.37 4.88
CA TRP A 61 -0.29 0.69 4.58
C TRP A 61 -1.12 0.54 5.85
N ALA A 62 -2.41 0.71 5.72
CA ALA A 62 -3.35 0.47 6.80
C ALA A 62 -4.67 -0.06 6.26
N ILE A 63 -5.42 -0.77 7.11
CA ILE A 63 -6.77 -1.23 6.81
C ILE A 63 -7.71 -0.80 7.90
N ALA A 64 -8.87 -0.29 7.52
CA ALA A 64 -9.95 0.02 8.44
C ALA A 64 -11.24 -0.66 7.99
N TYR A 65 -12.12 -0.96 8.93
CA TYR A 65 -13.41 -1.58 8.66
C TYR A 65 -14.53 -0.93 9.46
N ALA A 66 -15.73 -0.92 8.89
CA ALA A 66 -16.91 -0.35 9.52
C ALA A 66 -17.32 -1.18 10.74
N HIS A 67 -17.63 -0.51 11.87
CA HIS A 67 -18.05 -1.16 13.12
C HIS A 67 -19.28 -2.07 12.93
N GLU A 68 -20.23 -1.63 12.11
CA GLU A 68 -21.48 -2.35 11.87
C GLU A 68 -21.27 -3.73 11.21
N LYS A 69 -20.21 -3.87 10.44
CA LYS A 69 -19.94 -5.08 9.63
C LYS A 69 -18.84 -5.96 10.21
N GLY A 70 -18.14 -5.46 11.23
CA GLY A 70 -17.03 -6.16 11.85
C GLY A 70 -15.81 -6.35 10.95
N GLU A 71 -14.81 -7.01 11.50
CA GLU A 71 -13.56 -7.28 10.79
C GLU A 71 -13.78 -8.28 9.65
N PRO A 72 -13.28 -8.02 8.44
CA PRO A 72 -13.35 -8.98 7.33
C PRO A 72 -12.59 -10.26 7.71
N SER A 73 -13.25 -11.41 7.54
CA SER A 73 -12.62 -12.71 7.80
C SER A 73 -11.56 -13.00 6.74
N SER A 74 -10.36 -13.36 7.16
CA SER A 74 -9.30 -13.82 6.26
C SER A 74 -9.55 -15.24 5.72
N ALA A 75 -10.51 -15.97 6.28
CA ALA A 75 -10.83 -17.33 5.85
C ALA A 75 -11.30 -17.43 4.38
N GLN A 76 -11.59 -16.30 3.73
CA GLN A 76 -11.94 -16.25 2.31
C GLN A 76 -10.74 -16.02 1.38
N TYR A 77 -9.59 -15.71 1.92
CA TYR A 77 -8.37 -15.59 1.09
C TYR A 77 -7.69 -16.94 1.09
N ASP A 78 -7.93 -17.68 0.00
CA ASP A 78 -7.23 -18.92 -0.32
C ASP A 78 -5.73 -18.72 -0.08
N GLU A 79 -5.09 -19.68 0.60
CA GLU A 79 -3.65 -19.67 0.88
C GLU A 79 -2.80 -19.85 -0.38
N THR A 80 -3.40 -19.72 -1.56
CA THR A 80 -2.64 -19.64 -2.80
C THR A 80 -1.56 -18.58 -2.61
N PRO A 81 -0.28 -18.91 -2.75
CA PRO A 81 0.79 -17.97 -2.52
C PRO A 81 0.63 -16.80 -3.49
N LEU A 82 -0.01 -15.73 -3.02
CA LEU A 82 -0.10 -14.44 -3.75
C LEU A 82 1.29 -13.83 -3.95
N LEU A 83 2.26 -14.35 -3.24
CA LEU A 83 3.66 -14.03 -3.42
C LEU A 83 4.28 -15.14 -4.24
N PRO A 84 4.64 -14.92 -5.50
CA PRO A 84 5.54 -15.81 -6.19
C PRO A 84 6.75 -16.01 -5.28
N SER A 85 7.24 -17.24 -5.15
CA SER A 85 8.46 -17.51 -4.38
C SER A 85 9.51 -16.50 -4.85
N ILE A 86 10.08 -15.73 -3.94
CA ILE A 86 11.04 -14.65 -4.21
C ILE A 86 12.20 -15.13 -5.10
N GLU A 87 12.48 -16.42 -5.06
CA GLU A 87 13.54 -17.09 -5.82
C GLU A 87 13.34 -17.08 -7.35
N ASN A 88 12.15 -16.80 -7.86
CA ASN A 88 11.83 -16.81 -9.29
C ASN A 88 11.12 -15.52 -9.78
N CYS A 89 11.22 -14.44 -9.06
CA CYS A 89 10.61 -13.17 -9.46
C CYS A 89 11.47 -12.43 -10.48
N PHE A 90 11.49 -12.88 -11.72
CA PHE A 90 12.05 -12.16 -12.87
C PHE A 90 11.09 -11.06 -13.42
N TRP A 91 10.13 -10.63 -12.64
CA TRP A 91 9.17 -9.63 -13.07
C TRP A 91 9.76 -8.21 -13.21
N TRP A 92 11.03 -8.05 -12.79
CA TRP A 92 11.83 -6.85 -12.99
C TRP A 92 12.95 -7.10 -14.01
N GLU A 93 12.60 -7.45 -15.23
CA GLU A 93 13.59 -7.68 -16.27
C GLU A 93 14.22 -6.39 -16.82
N THR A 94 13.68 -5.23 -16.47
CA THR A 94 14.18 -3.95 -16.92
C THR A 94 15.10 -3.32 -15.87
N ASP A 95 16.36 -3.11 -16.25
CA ASP A 95 17.29 -2.32 -15.44
C ASP A 95 16.74 -0.89 -15.30
N PRO A 96 16.46 -0.41 -14.09
CA PRO A 96 15.94 0.95 -13.89
C PRO A 96 16.91 2.04 -14.40
N ARG A 97 18.18 1.71 -14.60
CA ARG A 97 19.14 2.60 -15.23
C ARG A 97 18.86 2.84 -16.71
N LEU A 98 18.08 1.98 -17.37
CA LEU A 98 17.62 2.17 -18.74
C LEU A 98 16.47 3.17 -18.88
N LEU A 99 15.92 3.65 -17.76
CA LEU A 99 15.01 4.79 -17.72
C LEU A 99 15.77 6.13 -17.70
N GLY A 100 17.08 6.07 -17.89
CA GLY A 100 17.91 7.25 -18.08
C GLY A 100 17.43 8.02 -19.29
N VAL A 101 17.26 9.30 -19.08
CA VAL A 101 16.92 10.27 -20.10
C VAL A 101 18.03 10.33 -21.10
N ASP A 102 17.66 10.31 -22.37
CA ASP A 102 18.59 10.62 -23.45
C ASP A 102 19.13 12.04 -23.23
N ASP A 103 20.44 12.20 -23.30
CA ASP A 103 21.11 13.49 -23.13
C ASP A 103 20.47 14.55 -24.04
N GLY A 104 19.70 15.47 -23.47
CA GLY A 104 19.05 16.54 -24.20
C GLY A 104 17.56 16.76 -23.91
N VAL A 105 16.95 15.93 -23.09
CA VAL A 105 15.57 16.21 -22.59
C VAL A 105 15.65 17.13 -21.38
N ALA A 106 14.86 18.21 -21.39
CA ALA A 106 14.86 19.19 -20.33
C ALA A 106 14.51 18.55 -18.98
N ASP A 107 15.27 18.84 -17.91
CA ASP A 107 15.08 18.38 -16.51
C ASP A 107 13.62 18.40 -16.03
N ARG A 108 12.83 19.28 -16.59
CA ARG A 108 11.42 19.45 -16.28
C ARG A 108 10.56 18.27 -16.74
N VAL A 109 10.88 17.65 -17.87
CA VAL A 109 10.13 16.49 -18.40
C VAL A 109 10.40 15.26 -17.56
N ASP A 110 11.62 15.12 -17.07
CA ASP A 110 12.03 14.02 -16.21
C ASP A 110 11.36 14.07 -14.85
N ARG A 111 11.28 15.26 -14.29
CA ARG A 111 10.60 15.46 -13.02
C ARG A 111 9.15 15.02 -13.08
N PHE A 112 8.40 15.39 -14.11
CA PHE A 112 7.01 14.96 -14.29
C PHE A 112 6.88 13.45 -14.54
N ARG A 113 7.82 12.85 -15.27
CA ARG A 113 7.83 11.38 -15.49
C ARG A 113 8.17 10.64 -14.19
N LEU A 114 9.14 11.11 -13.43
CA LEU A 114 9.50 10.53 -12.14
C LEU A 114 8.38 10.70 -11.10
N GLU A 115 7.69 11.85 -11.10
CA GLU A 115 6.51 12.07 -10.27
C GLU A 115 5.40 11.09 -10.65
N ALA A 116 5.09 10.93 -11.95
CA ALA A 116 4.06 10.01 -12.42
C ALA A 116 4.38 8.54 -12.11
N ILE A 117 5.65 8.12 -12.23
CA ILE A 117 6.12 6.80 -11.81
C ILE A 117 6.10 6.69 -10.28
N GLY A 118 6.47 7.77 -9.60
CA GLY A 118 6.45 7.87 -8.14
C GLY A 118 5.05 7.72 -7.55
N ASP A 119 4.02 8.20 -8.26
CA ASP A 119 2.61 8.10 -7.88
C ASP A 119 2.01 6.72 -8.23
N GLY A 120 2.68 5.96 -9.12
CA GLY A 120 2.27 4.60 -9.44
C GLY A 120 2.38 3.66 -8.25
N GLN A 121 1.55 2.63 -8.22
CA GLN A 121 1.65 1.57 -7.21
C GLN A 121 2.49 0.40 -7.72
N VAL A 122 3.14 -0.30 -6.79
CA VAL A 122 3.77 -1.60 -7.05
C VAL A 122 2.75 -2.68 -6.68
N PRO A 123 2.11 -3.36 -7.66
CA PRO A 123 0.97 -4.24 -7.37
C PRO A 123 1.30 -5.35 -6.38
N LEU A 124 2.51 -5.91 -6.48
CA LEU A 124 2.96 -6.97 -5.56
C LEU A 124 3.13 -6.45 -4.13
N GLN A 125 3.64 -5.22 -3.96
CA GLN A 125 3.77 -4.59 -2.65
C GLN A 125 2.41 -4.35 -2.01
N MET A 126 1.44 -3.89 -2.81
CA MET A 126 0.07 -3.69 -2.37
C MET A 126 -0.58 -5.00 -1.93
N ALA A 127 -0.45 -6.07 -2.75
CA ALA A 127 -1.01 -7.38 -2.43
C ALA A 127 -0.39 -7.97 -1.16
N ALA A 128 0.93 -7.91 -1.02
CA ALA A 128 1.64 -8.37 0.17
C ALA A 128 1.20 -7.61 1.43
N ALA A 129 1.11 -6.28 1.36
CA ALA A 129 0.67 -5.46 2.47
C ALA A 129 -0.77 -5.78 2.89
N PHE A 130 -1.67 -5.99 1.92
CA PHE A 130 -3.05 -6.35 2.20
C PHE A 130 -3.15 -7.70 2.93
N VAL A 131 -2.45 -8.73 2.45
CA VAL A 131 -2.43 -10.07 3.09
C VAL A 131 -1.86 -9.98 4.51
N LEU A 132 -0.76 -9.27 4.71
CA LEU A 132 -0.15 -9.10 6.03
C LEU A 132 -1.13 -8.43 7.00
N LEU A 133 -1.77 -7.32 6.59
CA LEU A 133 -2.73 -6.60 7.42
C LEU A 133 -3.97 -7.43 7.76
N CYS A 134 -4.46 -8.25 6.82
CA CYS A 134 -5.57 -9.17 7.09
C CYS A 134 -5.20 -10.26 8.11
N LYS A 135 -3.94 -10.72 8.12
CA LYS A 135 -3.44 -11.72 9.08
C LYS A 135 -3.13 -11.13 10.46
N MET A 136 -2.84 -9.83 10.53
CA MET A 136 -2.58 -9.15 11.80
C MET A 136 -3.87 -9.06 12.65
N GLY A 137 -3.82 -9.64 13.85
CA GLY A 137 -4.96 -9.63 14.79
C GLY A 137 -5.79 -10.90 14.80
N GLN A 138 -5.50 -11.87 13.94
CA GLN A 138 -6.05 -13.20 14.11
C GLN A 138 -5.31 -13.90 15.24
N LYS A 139 -6.05 -14.23 16.30
CA LYS A 139 -5.52 -15.16 17.30
C LYS A 139 -5.39 -16.54 16.63
N PRO A 140 -4.28 -17.26 16.91
CA PRO A 140 -4.14 -18.63 16.46
C PRO A 140 -5.25 -19.52 17.01
#